data_f154293f0256b383f3615880cef99ae9
#
_entry.id   f154293f0256b383f3615880cef99ae9
#
_cell.length_a   1.000
_cell.length_b   1.000
_cell.length_c   1.000
_cell.angle_alpha   90.00
_cell.angle_beta   90.00
_cell.angle_gamma   90.00
#
_symmetry.space_group_name_H-M   'P 1'
#
loop_
_entity.id
_entity.type
_entity.pdbx_description
1 polymer ?
#
loop_
_entity_poly.entity_id
_entity_poly.type
_entity_poly.pdbx_seq_one_letter_code
_entity_poly.pdbx_strand_id
1 'polypeptide(L)'
;MSIYLKMIWAYIKIGIFGFGGGYAMLSLVEKSVVEPGWISEQMFTDIVAISQMTPGPIGINSATYIGFVAPGTVDPSLQGIGYGILGSIICTLAVTVPSFFLVLYASHFIRRHHESGAIKAIFSGLRPVVVGLIASAAILLMNAANFNPDGNTRQLCCSIAICAAAFCLVWFPFKWKNKKIKLHPILVIILAGLAGLILYY
;
A
#
# COMPACT_ATOMS: atom_id res chain seq x y z
N MET A 1 1.65 31.24 7.57
CA MET A 1 0.64 30.27 7.06
C MET A 1 0.52 29.16 8.09
N SER A 2 -0.68 28.89 8.60
CA SER A 2 -0.85 27.89 9.65
C SER A 2 -0.41 26.51 9.16
N ILE A 3 0.11 25.65 10.05
CA ILE A 3 0.55 24.31 9.72
C ILE A 3 -0.57 23.52 9.01
N TYR A 4 -1.83 23.67 9.44
CA TYR A 4 -2.97 23.02 8.82
C TYR A 4 -3.14 23.34 7.33
N LEU A 5 -2.92 24.60 6.93
CA LEU A 5 -3.02 24.99 5.52
C LEU A 5 -1.92 24.36 4.67
N LYS A 6 -0.70 24.26 5.23
CA LYS A 6 0.41 23.55 4.58
C LYS A 6 0.12 22.06 4.42
N MET A 7 -0.46 21.44 5.47
CA MET A 7 -0.85 20.04 5.45
C MET A 7 -1.96 19.78 4.41
N ILE A 8 -3.00 20.61 4.37
CA ILE A 8 -4.05 20.51 3.34
C ILE A 8 -3.44 20.50 1.94
N TRP A 9 -2.57 21.45 1.65
CA TRP A 9 -1.95 21.58 0.33
C TRP A 9 -1.06 20.38 -0.02
N ALA A 10 -0.27 19.90 0.93
CA ALA A 10 0.56 18.71 0.74
C ALA A 10 -0.29 17.46 0.46
N TYR A 11 -1.33 17.22 1.26
CA TYR A 11 -2.17 16.04 1.12
C TYR A 11 -3.13 16.09 -0.07
N ILE A 12 -3.54 17.27 -0.52
CA ILE A 12 -4.24 17.43 -1.82
C ILE A 12 -3.31 16.97 -2.95
N LYS A 13 -2.04 17.40 -2.97
CA LYS A 13 -1.07 16.95 -3.97
C LYS A 13 -0.87 15.44 -3.93
N ILE A 14 -0.73 14.88 -2.72
CA ILE A 14 -0.61 13.42 -2.54
C ILE A 14 -1.86 12.70 -3.06
N GLY A 15 -3.06 13.21 -2.78
CA GLY A 15 -4.32 12.63 -3.27
C GLY A 15 -4.50 12.70 -4.79
N ILE A 16 -3.92 13.70 -5.44
CA ILE A 16 -3.97 13.85 -6.91
C ILE A 16 -2.88 13.02 -7.59
N PHE A 17 -1.66 13.03 -7.07
CA PHE A 17 -0.47 12.47 -7.71
C PHE A 17 0.01 11.15 -7.09
N GLY A 18 -0.66 10.63 -6.07
CA GLY A 18 -0.32 9.39 -5.39
C GLY A 18 -0.64 8.15 -6.21
N PHE A 19 0.00 7.99 -7.37
CA PHE A 19 -0.17 6.81 -8.22
C PHE A 19 0.77 5.68 -7.81
N GLY A 20 0.41 4.44 -8.12
CA GLY A 20 1.30 3.30 -8.05
C GLY A 20 1.20 2.44 -6.79
N GLY A 21 0.25 2.71 -5.89
CA GLY A 21 0.02 1.91 -4.67
C GLY A 21 0.87 2.32 -3.48
N GLY A 22 0.76 1.57 -2.37
CA GLY A 22 1.24 1.97 -1.05
C GLY A 22 2.70 2.44 -0.99
N TYR A 23 3.64 1.71 -1.56
CA TYR A 23 5.07 2.05 -1.47
C TYR A 23 5.48 3.25 -2.33
N ALA A 24 4.95 3.37 -3.54
CA ALA A 24 5.25 4.53 -4.41
C ALA A 24 4.71 5.85 -3.81
N MET A 25 3.55 5.77 -3.14
CA MET A 25 2.97 6.93 -2.43
C MET A 25 3.79 7.31 -1.20
N LEU A 26 4.42 6.36 -0.50
CA LEU A 26 5.20 6.64 0.70
C LEU A 26 6.36 7.60 0.45
N SER A 27 7.08 7.47 -0.66
CA SER A 27 8.17 8.40 -1.00
C SER A 27 7.66 9.83 -1.22
N LEU A 28 6.47 9.98 -1.81
CA LEU A 28 5.84 11.29 -1.98
C LEU A 28 5.37 11.88 -0.65
N VAL A 29 4.84 11.04 0.26
CA VAL A 29 4.47 11.45 1.62
C VAL A 29 5.69 11.87 2.40
N GLU A 30 6.74 11.03 2.45
CA GLU A 30 8.02 11.31 3.10
C GLU A 30 8.58 12.67 2.70
N LYS A 31 8.73 12.90 1.40
CA LYS A 31 9.21 14.16 0.86
C LYS A 31 8.33 15.34 1.25
N SER A 32 7.04 15.13 1.41
CA SER A 32 6.08 16.20 1.76
C SER A 32 6.06 16.55 3.24
N VAL A 33 6.53 15.65 4.14
CA VAL A 33 6.41 15.84 5.59
C VAL A 33 7.74 15.82 6.33
N VAL A 34 8.75 15.10 5.83
CA VAL A 34 10.10 15.05 6.43
C VAL A 34 10.96 16.20 5.94
N GLU A 35 11.02 16.47 4.63
CA GLU A 35 11.79 17.62 4.11
C GLU A 35 11.39 18.97 4.72
N PRO A 36 10.09 19.28 4.93
CA PRO A 36 9.67 20.49 5.63
C PRO A 36 9.90 20.47 7.14
N GLY A 37 10.35 19.35 7.71
CA GLY A 37 10.64 19.20 9.14
C GLY A 37 9.39 19.07 10.01
N TRP A 38 8.27 18.57 9.48
CA TRP A 38 7.05 18.37 10.29
C TRP A 38 7.17 17.18 11.22
N ILE A 39 7.87 16.13 10.76
CA ILE A 39 8.24 14.96 11.56
C ILE A 39 9.66 14.52 11.20
N SER A 40 10.32 13.80 12.10
CA SER A 40 11.63 13.21 11.84
C SER A 40 11.51 11.97 10.93
N GLU A 41 12.60 11.60 10.27
CA GLU A 41 12.69 10.39 9.44
C GLU A 41 12.37 9.12 10.25
N GLN A 42 12.87 9.03 11.49
CA GLN A 42 12.57 7.92 12.38
C GLN A 42 11.07 7.83 12.68
N MET A 43 10.45 8.95 13.03
CA MET A 43 9.01 9.01 13.30
C MET A 43 8.18 8.67 12.05
N PHE A 44 8.62 9.08 10.87
CA PHE A 44 7.97 8.69 9.62
C PHE A 44 8.01 7.16 9.43
N THR A 45 9.16 6.53 9.67
CA THR A 45 9.33 5.07 9.57
C THR A 45 8.41 4.34 10.55
N ASP A 46 8.32 4.81 11.78
CA ASP A 46 7.42 4.23 12.80
C ASP A 46 5.94 4.34 12.39
N ILE A 47 5.54 5.51 11.87
CA ILE A 47 4.17 5.73 11.37
C ILE A 47 3.86 4.82 10.19
N VAL A 48 4.80 4.62 9.28
CA VAL A 48 4.64 3.70 8.14
C VAL A 48 4.46 2.27 8.64
N ALA A 49 5.26 1.83 9.59
CA ALA A 49 5.14 0.50 10.19
C ALA A 49 3.75 0.28 10.82
N ILE A 50 3.27 1.23 11.62
CA ILE A 50 1.94 1.18 12.23
C ILE A 50 0.84 1.20 11.15
N SER A 51 1.02 2.02 10.12
CA SER A 51 0.08 2.12 9.00
C SER A 51 -0.06 0.81 8.21
N GLN A 52 1.00 0.03 8.13
CA GLN A 52 0.99 -1.30 7.49
C GLN A 52 0.29 -2.35 8.36
N MET A 53 0.33 -2.22 9.68
CA MET A 53 -0.37 -3.10 10.62
C MET A 53 -1.87 -2.78 10.70
N THR A 54 -2.28 -1.57 10.32
CA THR A 54 -3.66 -1.12 10.37
C THR A 54 -4.38 -1.53 9.08
N PRO A 55 -5.54 -2.21 9.15
CA PRO A 55 -6.29 -2.59 7.95
C PRO A 55 -6.78 -1.35 7.21
N GLY A 56 -6.38 -1.20 5.94
CA GLY A 56 -6.76 -0.06 5.10
C GLY A 56 -5.63 0.42 4.18
N PRO A 57 -5.89 1.43 3.34
CA PRO A 57 -4.88 2.02 2.47
C PRO A 57 -3.78 2.71 3.30
N ILE A 58 -2.53 2.31 3.12
CA ILE A 58 -1.38 2.84 3.86
C ILE A 58 -1.30 4.38 3.77
N GLY A 59 -1.58 4.95 2.59
CA GLY A 59 -1.57 6.40 2.39
C GLY A 59 -2.62 7.15 3.22
N ILE A 60 -3.79 6.57 3.45
CA ILE A 60 -4.84 7.17 4.30
C ILE A 60 -4.47 6.98 5.77
N ASN A 61 -4.01 5.79 6.16
CA ASN A 61 -3.58 5.52 7.52
C ASN A 61 -2.42 6.45 7.92
N SER A 62 -1.38 6.57 7.08
CA SER A 62 -0.26 7.47 7.33
C SER A 62 -0.70 8.94 7.40
N ALA A 63 -1.63 9.38 6.54
CA ALA A 63 -2.18 10.73 6.59
C ALA A 63 -2.87 11.03 7.93
N THR A 64 -3.61 10.06 8.46
CA THR A 64 -4.29 10.18 9.75
C THR A 64 -3.27 10.30 10.89
N TYR A 65 -2.25 9.45 10.92
CA TYR A 65 -1.21 9.47 11.97
C TYR A 65 -0.33 10.71 11.90
N ILE A 66 0.14 11.07 10.71
CA ILE A 66 0.95 12.28 10.50
C ILE A 66 0.13 13.53 10.85
N GLY A 67 -1.15 13.55 10.46
CA GLY A 67 -2.07 14.61 10.82
C GLY A 67 -2.22 14.80 12.33
N PHE A 68 -2.17 13.71 13.09
CA PHE A 68 -2.23 13.74 14.56
C PHE A 68 -0.96 14.33 15.17
N VAL A 69 0.20 13.94 14.67
CA VAL A 69 1.50 14.25 15.30
C VAL A 69 2.06 15.61 14.84
N ALA A 70 1.98 15.91 13.55
CA ALA A 70 2.67 17.05 12.95
C ALA A 70 2.30 18.42 13.55
N PRO A 71 1.05 18.73 13.94
CA PRO A 71 0.75 20.05 14.54
C PRO A 71 1.56 20.30 15.82
N GLY A 72 1.59 19.34 16.74
CA GLY A 72 2.29 19.48 18.01
C GLY A 72 3.82 19.41 17.89
N THR A 73 4.34 18.80 16.82
CA THR A 73 5.79 18.78 16.56
C THR A 73 6.29 20.10 16.00
N VAL A 74 5.50 20.71 15.11
CA VAL A 74 5.87 21.98 14.46
C VAL A 74 5.63 23.20 15.36
N ASP A 75 4.54 23.16 16.13
CA ASP A 75 4.17 24.25 17.02
C ASP A 75 3.78 23.69 18.40
N PRO A 76 4.63 23.89 19.43
CA PRO A 76 4.34 23.41 20.78
C PRO A 76 3.02 23.96 21.37
N SER A 77 2.52 25.09 20.88
CA SER A 77 1.22 25.65 21.33
C SER A 77 0.03 24.81 20.84
N LEU A 78 0.24 23.98 19.80
CA LEU A 78 -0.74 23.06 19.24
C LEU A 78 -0.59 21.62 19.79
N GLN A 79 0.14 21.46 20.88
CA GLN A 79 0.19 20.20 21.60
C GLN A 79 -1.11 19.95 22.34
N GLY A 80 -1.81 18.90 21.95
CA GLY A 80 -3.06 18.48 22.59
C GLY A 80 -3.86 17.55 21.70
N ILE A 81 -4.60 16.67 22.33
CA ILE A 81 -5.41 15.64 21.63
C ILE A 81 -6.37 16.28 20.63
N GLY A 82 -6.99 17.41 20.99
CA GLY A 82 -7.93 18.12 20.11
C GLY A 82 -7.30 18.61 18.81
N TYR A 83 -6.09 19.20 18.89
CA TYR A 83 -5.35 19.66 17.72
C TYR A 83 -4.87 18.50 16.84
N GLY A 84 -4.44 17.40 17.47
CA GLY A 84 -4.08 16.17 16.75
C GLY A 84 -5.27 15.55 16.02
N ILE A 85 -6.44 15.45 16.67
CA ILE A 85 -7.66 14.95 16.03
C ILE A 85 -8.06 15.84 14.83
N LEU A 86 -8.00 17.18 15.01
CA LEU A 86 -8.28 18.11 13.94
C LEU A 86 -7.32 17.92 12.76
N GLY A 87 -6.03 17.76 13.03
CA GLY A 87 -5.03 17.49 12.00
C GLY A 87 -5.25 16.16 11.28
N SER A 88 -5.62 15.10 12.01
CA SER A 88 -5.99 13.81 11.43
C SER A 88 -7.15 13.93 10.45
N ILE A 89 -8.24 14.60 10.86
CA ILE A 89 -9.42 14.82 10.01
C ILE A 89 -9.04 15.60 8.77
N ILE A 90 -8.31 16.68 8.93
CA ILE A 90 -7.87 17.55 7.82
C ILE A 90 -7.02 16.77 6.81
N CYS A 91 -6.00 16.04 7.24
CA CYS A 91 -5.13 15.31 6.34
C CYS A 91 -5.86 14.17 5.63
N THR A 92 -6.69 13.44 6.36
CA THR A 92 -7.50 12.34 5.79
C THR A 92 -8.48 12.85 4.74
N LEU A 93 -9.17 13.94 5.01
CA LEU A 93 -10.07 14.56 4.03
C LEU A 93 -9.30 15.15 2.84
N ALA A 94 -8.18 15.79 3.10
CA ALA A 94 -7.36 16.41 2.04
C ALA A 94 -6.80 15.39 1.04
N VAL A 95 -6.48 14.17 1.47
CA VAL A 95 -6.05 13.10 0.56
C VAL A 95 -7.23 12.38 -0.11
N THR A 96 -8.34 12.21 0.61
CA THR A 96 -9.47 11.40 0.12
C THR A 96 -10.36 12.16 -0.86
N VAL A 97 -10.67 13.44 -0.57
CA VAL A 97 -11.59 14.23 -1.38
C VAL A 97 -11.13 14.38 -2.83
N PRO A 98 -9.90 14.80 -3.15
CA PRO A 98 -9.46 14.91 -4.53
C PRO A 98 -9.45 13.55 -5.24
N SER A 99 -9.01 12.48 -4.56
CA SER A 99 -9.03 11.11 -5.11
C SER A 99 -10.44 10.66 -5.45
N PHE A 100 -11.42 10.94 -4.57
CA PHE A 100 -12.82 10.61 -4.81
C PHE A 100 -13.37 11.29 -6.05
N PHE A 101 -13.15 12.59 -6.20
CA PHE A 101 -13.61 13.33 -7.38
C PHE A 101 -12.92 12.85 -8.66
N LEU A 102 -11.62 12.57 -8.61
CA LEU A 102 -10.89 12.03 -9.77
C LEU A 102 -11.47 10.70 -10.23
N VAL A 103 -11.74 9.77 -9.29
CA VAL A 103 -12.32 8.46 -9.62
C VAL A 103 -13.74 8.62 -10.16
N LEU A 104 -14.54 9.53 -9.60
CA LEU A 104 -15.89 9.79 -10.03
C LEU A 104 -15.94 10.34 -11.46
N TYR A 105 -15.10 11.35 -11.76
CA TYR A 105 -14.99 11.91 -13.12
C TYR A 105 -14.45 10.89 -14.11
N ALA A 106 -13.39 10.16 -13.73
CA ALA A 106 -12.83 9.12 -14.60
C ALA A 106 -13.84 8.01 -14.89
N SER A 107 -14.57 7.56 -13.88
CA SER A 107 -15.62 6.55 -14.05
C SER A 107 -16.74 7.03 -15.00
N HIS A 108 -17.20 8.27 -14.82
CA HIS A 108 -18.22 8.86 -15.69
C HIS A 108 -17.71 8.98 -17.14
N PHE A 109 -16.49 9.47 -17.31
CA PHE A 109 -15.86 9.62 -18.63
C PHE A 109 -15.69 8.28 -19.34
N ILE A 110 -15.17 7.26 -18.63
CA ILE A 110 -14.97 5.92 -19.16
C ILE A 110 -16.30 5.28 -19.57
N ARG A 111 -17.32 5.38 -18.72
CA ARG A 111 -18.67 4.84 -19.03
C ARG A 111 -19.27 5.47 -20.28
N ARG A 112 -19.08 6.77 -20.49
CA ARG A 112 -19.61 7.47 -21.65
C ARG A 112 -18.87 7.13 -22.94
N HIS A 113 -17.59 6.77 -22.86
CA HIS A 113 -16.72 6.54 -24.01
C HIS A 113 -16.18 5.10 -24.10
N HIS A 114 -16.84 4.13 -23.46
CA HIS A 114 -16.34 2.75 -23.35
C HIS A 114 -16.16 2.07 -24.71
N GLU A 115 -16.90 2.50 -25.75
CA GLU A 115 -16.75 2.01 -27.13
C GLU A 115 -15.60 2.68 -27.90
N SER A 116 -15.02 3.75 -27.40
CA SER A 116 -13.92 4.46 -28.04
C SER A 116 -12.67 3.56 -28.17
N GLY A 117 -12.13 3.50 -29.40
CA GLY A 117 -10.89 2.79 -29.67
C GLY A 117 -9.70 3.29 -28.83
N ALA A 118 -9.65 4.60 -28.55
CA ALA A 118 -8.62 5.19 -27.71
C ALA A 118 -8.67 4.66 -26.26
N ILE A 119 -9.85 4.57 -25.67
CA ILE A 119 -10.02 4.02 -24.32
C ILE A 119 -9.65 2.54 -24.28
N LYS A 120 -10.11 1.76 -25.26
CA LYS A 120 -9.74 0.33 -25.39
C LYS A 120 -8.22 0.16 -25.53
N ALA A 121 -7.55 1.00 -26.30
CA ALA A 121 -6.09 0.99 -26.45
C ALA A 121 -5.36 1.35 -25.16
N ILE A 122 -5.81 2.38 -24.42
CA ILE A 122 -5.25 2.76 -23.12
C ILE A 122 -5.35 1.59 -22.12
N PHE A 123 -6.51 0.97 -21.99
CA PHE A 123 -6.68 -0.17 -21.09
C PHE A 123 -5.86 -1.40 -21.52
N SER A 124 -5.72 -1.62 -22.83
CA SER A 124 -4.86 -2.69 -23.35
C SER A 124 -3.39 -2.47 -23.00
N GLY A 125 -2.91 -1.22 -23.04
CA GLY A 125 -1.56 -0.85 -22.64
C GLY A 125 -1.34 -0.87 -21.12
N LEU A 126 -2.36 -0.49 -20.32
CA LEU A 126 -2.28 -0.48 -18.86
C LEU A 126 -2.21 -1.89 -18.25
N ARG A 127 -2.87 -2.87 -18.85
CA ARG A 127 -2.89 -4.25 -18.32
C ARG A 127 -1.48 -4.83 -18.09
N PRO A 128 -0.57 -4.85 -19.10
CA PRO A 128 0.79 -5.36 -18.87
C PRO A 128 1.58 -4.52 -17.90
N VAL A 129 1.36 -3.20 -17.83
CA VAL A 129 2.03 -2.32 -16.85
C VAL A 129 1.62 -2.69 -15.43
N VAL A 130 0.33 -2.91 -15.17
CA VAL A 130 -0.17 -3.33 -13.85
C VAL A 130 0.42 -4.69 -13.46
N VAL A 131 0.49 -5.64 -14.39
CA VAL A 131 1.12 -6.95 -14.14
C VAL A 131 2.61 -6.77 -13.81
N GLY A 132 3.31 -5.90 -14.53
CA GLY A 132 4.72 -5.56 -14.26
C GLY A 132 4.93 -4.93 -12.88
N LEU A 133 4.04 -4.01 -12.48
CA LEU A 133 4.10 -3.39 -11.15
C LEU A 133 3.86 -4.42 -10.01
N ILE A 134 2.90 -5.33 -10.19
CA ILE A 134 2.64 -6.40 -9.23
C ILE A 134 3.84 -7.35 -9.13
N ALA A 135 4.43 -7.72 -10.27
CA ALA A 135 5.63 -8.55 -10.32
C ALA A 135 6.83 -7.85 -9.66
N SER A 136 7.02 -6.56 -9.92
CA SER A 136 8.06 -5.75 -9.27
C SER A 136 7.89 -5.69 -7.75
N ALA A 137 6.67 -5.48 -7.28
CA ALA A 137 6.36 -5.50 -5.84
C ALA A 137 6.62 -6.88 -5.22
N ALA A 138 6.27 -7.96 -5.93
CA ALA A 138 6.57 -9.33 -5.47
C ALA A 138 8.09 -9.56 -5.35
N ILE A 139 8.87 -9.12 -6.34
CA ILE A 139 10.34 -9.24 -6.32
C ILE A 139 10.94 -8.42 -5.16
N LEU A 140 10.43 -7.21 -4.92
CA LEU A 140 10.85 -6.37 -3.79
C LEU A 140 10.59 -7.04 -2.43
N LEU A 141 9.45 -7.71 -2.29
CA LEU A 141 9.10 -8.47 -1.08
C LEU A 141 9.91 -9.77 -0.94
N MET A 142 10.46 -10.30 -2.04
CA MET A 142 11.40 -11.44 -2.05
C MET A 142 12.83 -11.03 -1.66
N ASN A 143 12.99 -10.02 -0.83
CA ASN A 143 14.26 -9.58 -0.29
C ASN A 143 14.88 -10.66 0.62
N ALA A 144 16.21 -10.70 0.67
CA ALA A 144 16.97 -11.64 1.51
C ALA A 144 16.56 -11.59 2.99
N ALA A 145 16.21 -10.39 3.51
CA ALA A 145 15.72 -10.20 4.87
C ALA A 145 14.37 -10.92 5.14
N ASN A 146 13.51 -11.05 4.13
CA ASN A 146 12.22 -11.73 4.26
C ASN A 146 12.31 -13.24 4.03
N PHE A 147 13.25 -13.67 3.17
CA PHE A 147 13.43 -15.09 2.83
C PHE A 147 14.42 -15.82 3.73
N ASN A 148 15.37 -15.10 4.32
CA ASN A 148 16.43 -15.68 5.14
C ASN A 148 16.91 -14.67 6.20
N PRO A 149 16.06 -14.32 7.17
CA PRO A 149 16.37 -13.32 8.19
C PRO A 149 17.60 -13.70 9.02
N ASP A 150 17.85 -14.99 9.25
CA ASP A 150 18.95 -15.48 10.09
C ASP A 150 20.16 -16.00 9.29
N GLY A 151 20.19 -15.85 7.96
CA GLY A 151 21.26 -16.34 7.09
C GLY A 151 21.37 -17.88 7.02
N ASN A 152 20.35 -18.60 7.50
CA ASN A 152 20.38 -20.06 7.57
C ASN A 152 19.91 -20.69 6.25
N THR A 153 20.77 -21.51 5.62
CA THR A 153 20.49 -22.19 4.35
C THR A 153 19.23 -23.07 4.42
N ARG A 154 18.92 -23.66 5.59
CA ARG A 154 17.73 -24.49 5.79
C ARG A 154 16.46 -23.64 5.67
N GLN A 155 16.43 -22.45 6.28
CA GLN A 155 15.30 -21.54 6.20
C GLN A 155 15.07 -21.04 4.79
N LEU A 156 16.14 -20.72 4.06
CA LEU A 156 16.07 -20.34 2.65
C LEU A 156 15.42 -21.43 1.79
N CYS A 157 15.86 -22.66 1.96
CA CYS A 157 15.29 -23.81 1.23
C CYS A 157 13.79 -24.01 1.56
N CYS A 158 13.40 -23.88 2.84
CA CYS A 158 12.01 -23.97 3.25
C CYS A 158 11.15 -22.85 2.66
N SER A 159 11.63 -21.60 2.68
CA SER A 159 10.94 -20.44 2.09
C SER A 159 10.70 -20.63 0.60
N ILE A 160 11.74 -21.06 -0.13
CA ILE A 160 11.65 -21.32 -1.57
C ILE A 160 10.70 -22.46 -1.85
N ALA A 161 10.74 -23.55 -1.08
CA ALA A 161 9.85 -24.70 -1.22
C ALA A 161 8.38 -24.31 -0.99
N ILE A 162 8.07 -23.53 0.06
CA ILE A 162 6.72 -23.05 0.34
C ILE A 162 6.23 -22.15 -0.79
N CYS A 163 7.07 -21.25 -1.28
CA CYS A 163 6.73 -20.33 -2.37
C CYS A 163 6.44 -21.10 -3.67
N ALA A 164 7.30 -22.05 -4.03
CA ALA A 164 7.12 -22.89 -5.21
C ALA A 164 5.87 -23.78 -5.10
N ALA A 165 5.61 -24.38 -3.94
CA ALA A 165 4.41 -25.18 -3.69
C ALA A 165 3.14 -24.34 -3.80
N ALA A 166 3.12 -23.14 -3.20
CA ALA A 166 1.98 -22.22 -3.29
C ALA A 166 1.73 -21.78 -4.74
N PHE A 167 2.79 -21.46 -5.49
CA PHE A 167 2.70 -21.13 -6.91
C PHE A 167 2.13 -22.28 -7.74
N CYS A 168 2.62 -23.50 -7.53
CA CYS A 168 2.12 -24.69 -8.21
C CYS A 168 0.64 -24.96 -7.89
N LEU A 169 0.23 -24.79 -6.63
CA LEU A 169 -1.17 -25.01 -6.20
C LEU A 169 -2.14 -24.00 -6.84
N VAL A 170 -1.69 -22.77 -7.07
CA VAL A 170 -2.49 -21.73 -7.73
C VAL A 170 -2.53 -21.93 -9.25
N TRP A 171 -1.37 -22.30 -9.85
CA TRP A 171 -1.22 -22.39 -11.30
C TRP A 171 -1.81 -23.66 -11.88
N PHE A 172 -1.59 -24.81 -11.23
CA PHE A 172 -2.10 -26.10 -11.72
C PHE A 172 -3.47 -26.41 -11.13
N PRO A 173 -4.54 -26.48 -11.96
CA PRO A 173 -5.85 -26.94 -11.48
C PRO A 173 -5.75 -28.41 -11.09
N PHE A 174 -5.92 -28.69 -9.82
CA PHE A 174 -5.89 -30.06 -9.31
C PHE A 174 -7.09 -30.84 -9.84
N LYS A 175 -6.86 -31.93 -10.62
CA LYS A 175 -7.90 -32.84 -11.10
C LYS A 175 -8.16 -33.90 -10.05
N TRP A 176 -9.19 -33.69 -9.24
CA TRP A 176 -9.69 -34.75 -8.34
C TRP A 176 -11.01 -35.31 -8.88
N LYS A 177 -11.06 -36.63 -9.15
CA LYS A 177 -12.30 -37.35 -9.52
C LYS A 177 -13.11 -36.66 -10.64
N ASN A 178 -12.46 -36.28 -11.75
CA ASN A 178 -13.07 -35.67 -12.95
C ASN A 178 -13.63 -34.25 -12.79
N LYS A 179 -13.44 -33.58 -11.65
CA LYS A 179 -13.73 -32.14 -11.46
C LYS A 179 -12.43 -31.34 -11.36
N LYS A 180 -12.33 -30.25 -12.14
CA LYS A 180 -11.26 -29.27 -12.00
C LYS A 180 -11.53 -28.44 -10.75
N ILE A 181 -10.86 -28.74 -9.64
CA ILE A 181 -10.93 -27.96 -8.41
C ILE A 181 -9.85 -26.88 -8.49
N LYS A 182 -10.26 -25.62 -8.58
CA LYS A 182 -9.36 -24.47 -8.36
C LYS A 182 -9.38 -24.15 -6.87
N LEU A 183 -8.25 -24.34 -6.21
CA LEU A 183 -8.09 -23.89 -4.82
C LEU A 183 -8.24 -22.37 -4.74
N HIS A 184 -9.03 -21.93 -3.78
CA HIS A 184 -9.19 -20.49 -3.56
C HIS A 184 -7.86 -19.89 -3.03
N PRO A 185 -7.37 -18.76 -3.57
CA PRO A 185 -6.08 -18.17 -3.17
C PRO A 185 -5.94 -17.95 -1.65
N ILE A 186 -7.03 -17.59 -0.96
CA ILE A 186 -7.05 -17.42 0.49
C ILE A 186 -6.67 -18.72 1.22
N LEU A 187 -7.17 -19.86 0.74
CA LEU A 187 -6.86 -21.17 1.33
C LEU A 187 -5.38 -21.52 1.14
N VAL A 188 -4.81 -21.18 0.01
CA VAL A 188 -3.36 -21.36 -0.26
C VAL A 188 -2.52 -20.51 0.68
N ILE A 189 -2.93 -19.26 0.94
CA ILE A 189 -2.25 -18.36 1.89
C ILE A 189 -2.28 -18.95 3.31
N ILE A 190 -3.45 -19.42 3.76
CA ILE A 190 -3.59 -20.04 5.08
C ILE A 190 -2.72 -21.29 5.21
N LEU A 191 -2.73 -22.17 4.21
CA LEU A 191 -1.91 -23.39 4.20
C LEU A 191 -0.40 -23.06 4.18
N ALA A 192 0.02 -22.07 3.40
CA ALA A 192 1.42 -21.61 3.37
C ALA A 192 1.84 -21.01 4.71
N GLY A 193 0.96 -20.24 5.38
CA GLY A 193 1.20 -19.70 6.71
C GLY A 193 1.33 -20.79 7.78
N LEU A 194 0.45 -21.79 7.78
CA LEU A 194 0.53 -22.95 8.68
C LEU A 194 1.80 -23.78 8.44
N ALA A 195 2.14 -24.02 7.16
CA ALA A 195 3.37 -24.72 6.82
C ALA A 195 4.63 -23.95 7.29
N GLY A 196 4.62 -22.63 7.12
CA GLY A 196 5.67 -21.76 7.65
C GLY A 196 5.79 -21.88 9.17
N LEU A 197 4.68 -21.80 9.89
CA LEU A 197 4.66 -21.92 11.35
C LEU A 197 5.25 -23.25 11.83
N ILE A 198 4.96 -24.36 11.16
CA ILE A 198 5.49 -25.70 11.52
C ILE A 198 6.98 -25.84 11.18
N LEU A 199 7.43 -25.25 10.09
CA LEU A 199 8.80 -25.43 9.61
C LEU A 199 9.82 -24.45 10.23
N TYR A 200 9.34 -23.33 10.78
CA TYR A 200 10.19 -22.31 11.41
C TYR A 200 10.13 -22.35 12.96
N TYR A 201 9.20 -23.08 13.54
CA TYR A 201 9.13 -23.37 14.97
C TYR A 201 9.67 -24.77 15.26
#